data_d95fb73fd087917530308c224b975008
#
_entry.id   d95fb73fd087917530308c224b975008
#
_cell.length_a   1.000
_cell.length_b   1.000
_cell.length_c   1.000
_cell.angle_alpha   90.00
_cell.angle_beta   90.00
_cell.angle_gamma   90.00
#
_symmetry.space_group_name_H-M   'P 1'
#
loop_
_entity.id
_entity.type
_entity.pdbx_description
1 polymer ?
#
loop_
_entity_poly.entity_id
_entity_poly.type
_entity_poly.pdbx_seq_one_letter_code
_entity_poly.pdbx_strand_id
1 'polypeptide(L)'
;MPRHPVDEWWGLPGGSVADPERPIAGAATEVAAVRDAQTIAARIARDEAAADEARRQYLTAGLPTIEPDAAFAAVAQPGEQLHAIRTTALLETGSGVGTGLPRGGTLYLSSARILHLGTQTTEVRTSDIAEMAVVLERLILIRRRDGSDLAIEVDQPRLLRVQLASAIAAERARAGTS
;
A
#
# COMPACT_ATOMS: atom_id res chain seq x y z
N MET A 1 81.18 -35.05 1.80
CA MET A 1 80.40 -33.88 2.27
C MET A 1 79.37 -33.52 1.24
N PRO A 2 78.06 -33.75 1.44
CA PRO A 2 77.03 -33.40 0.47
C PRO A 2 76.65 -31.93 0.64
N ARG A 3 76.51 -31.24 -0.47
CA ARG A 3 76.05 -29.85 -0.56
C ARG A 3 74.55 -29.85 -0.39
N HIS A 4 74.03 -28.98 0.50
CA HIS A 4 72.59 -28.65 0.65
C HIS A 4 72.11 -27.81 -0.53
N PRO A 5 70.95 -28.13 -1.11
CA PRO A 5 70.26 -27.23 -2.06
C PRO A 5 69.32 -26.31 -1.24
N VAL A 6 69.67 -25.06 -1.09
CA VAL A 6 68.83 -23.98 -0.53
C VAL A 6 68.51 -22.93 -1.58
N ASP A 7 68.05 -23.32 -2.76
CA ASP A 7 67.73 -22.35 -3.79
C ASP A 7 66.46 -22.67 -4.59
N GLU A 8 65.36 -23.07 -3.89
CA GLU A 8 64.09 -23.29 -4.58
C GLU A 8 62.89 -22.88 -3.73
N TRP A 9 62.89 -21.64 -3.22
CA TRP A 9 61.70 -21.13 -2.48
C TRP A 9 61.32 -19.69 -2.74
N TRP A 10 61.52 -19.16 -3.96
CA TRP A 10 61.03 -17.84 -4.35
C TRP A 10 60.21 -17.87 -5.66
N GLY A 11 59.34 -18.83 -5.80
CA GLY A 11 58.25 -18.81 -6.74
C GLY A 11 57.08 -18.06 -6.11
N LEU A 12 57.12 -16.74 -6.07
CA LEU A 12 55.92 -15.96 -5.80
C LEU A 12 54.95 -16.16 -6.96
N PRO A 13 53.71 -16.69 -6.71
CA PRO A 13 52.70 -16.67 -7.75
C PRO A 13 52.43 -15.20 -8.06
N GLY A 14 52.50 -14.86 -9.33
CA GLY A 14 52.25 -13.52 -9.83
C GLY A 14 50.90 -13.01 -9.29
N GLY A 15 50.97 -11.99 -8.44
CA GLY A 15 49.81 -11.27 -7.98
C GLY A 15 49.09 -10.74 -9.22
N SER A 16 47.91 -11.28 -9.50
CA SER A 16 46.99 -10.69 -10.45
C SER A 16 46.71 -9.28 -9.96
N VAL A 17 47.25 -8.29 -10.67
CA VAL A 17 46.92 -6.88 -10.46
C VAL A 17 45.43 -6.79 -10.66
N ALA A 18 44.68 -6.57 -9.58
CA ALA A 18 43.27 -6.33 -9.62
C ALA A 18 43.00 -5.18 -10.59
N ASP A 19 42.25 -5.48 -11.64
CA ASP A 19 41.80 -4.50 -12.61
C ASP A 19 40.97 -3.43 -11.89
N PRO A 20 41.42 -2.17 -11.79
CA PRO A 20 40.72 -1.13 -11.04
C PRO A 20 39.39 -0.71 -11.67
N GLU A 21 39.07 -1.20 -12.88
CA GLU A 21 37.84 -0.87 -13.59
C GLU A 21 36.76 -1.95 -13.46
N ARG A 22 36.99 -3.05 -12.74
CA ARG A 22 35.98 -4.04 -12.54
C ARG A 22 34.98 -3.52 -11.49
N PRO A 23 33.76 -3.10 -11.88
CA PRO A 23 32.78 -2.64 -10.91
C PRO A 23 32.51 -3.78 -9.93
N ILE A 24 32.71 -3.52 -8.65
CA ILE A 24 32.40 -4.47 -7.58
C ILE A 24 30.90 -4.71 -7.68
N ALA A 25 30.50 -5.91 -8.07
CA ALA A 25 29.09 -6.28 -8.27
C ALA A 25 28.20 -5.95 -7.03
N GLY A 26 28.79 -5.92 -5.84
CA GLY A 26 28.15 -5.49 -4.60
C GLY A 26 27.78 -4.01 -4.55
N ALA A 27 28.62 -3.11 -5.10
CA ALA A 27 28.38 -1.68 -5.03
C ALA A 27 27.15 -1.25 -5.87
N ALA A 28 26.94 -1.86 -7.03
CA ALA A 28 25.76 -1.59 -7.86
C ALA A 28 24.46 -2.05 -7.17
N THR A 29 24.50 -3.20 -6.49
CA THR A 29 23.35 -3.72 -5.73
C THR A 29 23.04 -2.84 -4.52
N GLU A 30 24.06 -2.35 -3.82
CA GLU A 30 23.90 -1.45 -2.67
C GLU A 30 23.31 -0.10 -3.09
N VAL A 31 23.80 0.50 -4.19
CA VAL A 31 23.25 1.74 -4.73
C VAL A 31 21.79 1.57 -5.17
N ALA A 32 21.44 0.45 -5.78
CA ALA A 32 20.05 0.14 -6.14
C ALA A 32 19.17 0.04 -4.89
N ALA A 33 19.60 -0.70 -3.87
CA ALA A 33 18.87 -0.85 -2.61
C ALA A 33 18.65 0.49 -1.89
N VAL A 34 19.65 1.38 -1.88
CA VAL A 34 19.53 2.73 -1.31
C VAL A 34 18.51 3.57 -2.08
N ARG A 35 18.51 3.52 -3.42
CA ARG A 35 17.53 4.24 -4.24
C ARG A 35 16.11 3.73 -4.00
N ASP A 36 15.92 2.43 -3.89
CA ASP A 36 14.62 1.81 -3.60
C ASP A 36 14.11 2.23 -2.22
N ALA A 37 14.97 2.21 -1.21
CA ALA A 37 14.64 2.68 0.13
C ALA A 37 14.25 4.16 0.15
N GLN A 38 14.98 5.03 -0.56
CA GLN A 38 14.65 6.45 -0.69
C GLN A 38 13.30 6.67 -1.40
N THR A 39 13.02 5.90 -2.44
CA THR A 39 11.75 5.96 -3.16
C THR A 39 10.58 5.56 -2.26
N ILE A 40 10.74 4.50 -1.48
CA ILE A 40 9.73 4.06 -0.50
C ILE A 40 9.52 5.13 0.56
N ALA A 41 10.60 5.67 1.15
CA ALA A 41 10.50 6.72 2.17
C ALA A 41 9.81 7.99 1.64
N ALA A 42 10.11 8.41 0.40
CA ALA A 42 9.45 9.56 -0.23
C ALA A 42 7.96 9.31 -0.50
N ARG A 43 7.57 8.07 -0.82
CA ARG A 43 6.16 7.69 -0.98
C ARG A 43 5.41 7.74 0.35
N ILE A 44 6.01 7.19 1.41
CA ILE A 44 5.45 7.22 2.76
C ILE A 44 5.24 8.67 3.22
N ALA A 45 6.25 9.52 3.10
CA ALA A 45 6.16 10.91 3.50
C ALA A 45 5.06 11.68 2.74
N ARG A 46 4.89 11.41 1.44
CA ARG A 46 3.79 12.01 0.65
C ARG A 46 2.41 11.53 1.10
N ASP A 47 2.26 10.25 1.41
CA ASP A 47 0.99 9.70 1.92
C ASP A 47 0.65 10.27 3.30
N GLU A 48 1.64 10.40 4.20
CA GLU A 48 1.46 11.06 5.51
C GLU A 48 1.02 12.51 5.37
N ALA A 49 1.72 13.29 4.53
CA ALA A 49 1.38 14.69 4.30
C ALA A 49 -0.03 14.84 3.70
N ALA A 50 -0.41 13.99 2.74
CA ALA A 50 -1.75 13.98 2.15
C ALA A 50 -2.82 13.60 3.18
N ALA A 51 -2.55 12.62 4.04
CA ALA A 51 -3.46 12.22 5.11
C ALA A 51 -3.66 13.31 6.16
N ASP A 52 -2.60 14.02 6.53
CA ASP A 52 -2.67 15.12 7.50
C ASP A 52 -3.41 16.32 6.94
N GLU A 53 -3.19 16.67 5.68
CA GLU A 53 -3.96 17.72 5.01
C GLU A 53 -5.44 17.34 4.90
N ALA A 54 -5.75 16.11 4.51
CA ALA A 54 -7.11 15.61 4.45
C ALA A 54 -7.82 15.67 5.81
N ARG A 55 -7.14 15.32 6.92
CA ARG A 55 -7.70 15.44 8.27
C ARG A 55 -8.10 16.88 8.59
N ARG A 56 -7.22 17.85 8.29
CA ARG A 56 -7.53 19.27 8.52
C ARG A 56 -8.74 19.75 7.71
N GLN A 57 -8.76 19.40 6.43
CA GLN A 57 -9.85 19.78 5.53
C GLN A 57 -11.19 19.15 5.93
N TYR A 58 -11.20 17.85 6.25
CA TYR A 58 -12.45 17.13 6.55
C TYR A 58 -13.07 17.51 7.89
N LEU A 59 -12.26 18.01 8.84
CA LEU A 59 -12.76 18.57 10.10
C LEU A 59 -13.57 19.86 9.88
N THR A 60 -13.27 20.64 8.87
CA THR A 60 -13.91 21.94 8.62
C THR A 60 -14.96 21.89 7.51
N ALA A 61 -14.69 21.17 6.43
CA ALA A 61 -15.52 21.15 5.22
C ALA A 61 -16.24 19.81 4.98
N GLY A 62 -15.96 18.79 5.79
CA GLY A 62 -16.43 17.44 5.56
C GLY A 62 -15.68 16.72 4.44
N LEU A 63 -16.06 15.46 4.19
CA LEU A 63 -15.49 14.66 3.12
C LEU A 63 -16.00 15.17 1.76
N PRO A 64 -15.13 15.52 0.80
CA PRO A 64 -15.57 16.05 -0.48
C PRO A 64 -16.29 14.99 -1.30
N THR A 65 -17.23 15.42 -2.12
CA THR A 65 -17.89 14.59 -3.11
C THR A 65 -17.23 14.81 -4.47
N ILE A 66 -17.03 13.73 -5.22
CA ILE A 66 -16.51 13.75 -6.59
C ILE A 66 -17.57 13.28 -7.56
N GLU A 67 -17.44 13.65 -8.84
CA GLU A 67 -18.35 13.22 -9.88
C GLU A 67 -18.20 11.70 -10.13
N PRO A 68 -19.30 10.93 -10.13
CA PRO A 68 -19.28 9.51 -10.44
C PRO A 68 -18.85 9.25 -11.89
N ASP A 69 -17.98 8.28 -12.06
CA ASP A 69 -17.74 7.71 -13.40
C ASP A 69 -18.89 6.77 -13.84
N ALA A 70 -18.88 6.36 -15.09
CA ALA A 70 -19.92 5.50 -15.66
C ALA A 70 -20.01 4.13 -14.93
N ALA A 71 -18.89 3.60 -14.46
CA ALA A 71 -18.84 2.31 -13.78
C ALA A 71 -19.51 2.38 -12.41
N PHE A 72 -19.21 3.42 -11.62
CA PHE A 72 -19.87 3.64 -10.33
C PHE A 72 -21.34 4.03 -10.53
N ALA A 73 -21.65 4.92 -11.47
CA ALA A 73 -23.03 5.36 -11.73
C ALA A 73 -23.98 4.21 -12.08
N ALA A 74 -23.48 3.15 -12.75
CA ALA A 74 -24.27 1.96 -13.09
C ALA A 74 -24.69 1.12 -11.86
N VAL A 75 -24.02 1.26 -10.72
CA VAL A 75 -24.23 0.46 -9.50
C VAL A 75 -24.53 1.30 -8.27
N ALA A 76 -24.52 2.62 -8.39
CA ALA A 76 -24.79 3.55 -7.30
C ALA A 76 -26.23 3.39 -6.78
N GLN A 77 -26.37 3.49 -5.47
CA GLN A 77 -27.67 3.49 -4.81
C GLN A 77 -28.30 4.90 -4.81
N PRO A 78 -29.61 5.04 -4.74
CA PRO A 78 -30.25 6.35 -4.65
C PRO A 78 -29.69 7.20 -3.50
N GLY A 79 -29.19 8.41 -3.81
CA GLY A 79 -28.62 9.31 -2.83
C GLY A 79 -27.19 8.98 -2.39
N GLU A 80 -26.57 7.93 -2.93
CA GLU A 80 -25.19 7.58 -2.64
C GLU A 80 -24.22 8.59 -3.29
N GLN A 81 -23.32 9.14 -2.49
CA GLN A 81 -22.30 10.11 -2.93
C GLN A 81 -20.94 9.43 -3.04
N LEU A 82 -20.21 9.72 -4.10
CA LEU A 82 -18.86 9.21 -4.31
C LEU A 82 -17.83 10.17 -3.72
N HIS A 83 -16.85 9.65 -2.99
CA HIS A 83 -15.82 10.42 -2.29
C HIS A 83 -14.42 10.14 -2.81
N ALA A 84 -14.11 8.92 -3.26
CA ALA A 84 -12.80 8.59 -3.82
C ALA A 84 -12.87 7.44 -4.82
N ILE A 85 -11.95 7.48 -5.79
CA ILE A 85 -11.68 6.39 -6.74
C ILE A 85 -10.21 6.04 -6.63
N ARG A 86 -9.86 4.75 -6.58
CA ARG A 86 -8.48 4.27 -6.50
C ARG A 86 -8.30 3.03 -7.37
N THR A 87 -7.19 2.95 -8.09
CA THR A 87 -6.73 1.66 -8.63
C THR A 87 -6.12 0.86 -7.50
N THR A 88 -6.55 -0.38 -7.32
CA THR A 88 -6.17 -1.20 -6.17
C THR A 88 -6.00 -2.65 -6.55
N ALA A 89 -5.37 -3.43 -5.65
CA ALA A 89 -5.46 -4.88 -5.64
C ALA A 89 -6.12 -5.33 -4.33
N LEU A 90 -7.20 -6.10 -4.46
CA LEU A 90 -7.92 -6.66 -3.33
C LEU A 90 -7.32 -8.01 -2.97
N LEU A 91 -7.02 -8.17 -1.68
CA LEU A 91 -6.62 -9.43 -1.08
C LEU A 91 -7.75 -9.88 -0.15
N GLU A 92 -8.56 -10.84 -0.57
CA GLU A 92 -9.49 -11.47 0.36
C GLU A 92 -8.72 -12.37 1.31
N THR A 93 -8.91 -12.15 2.58
CA THR A 93 -8.38 -13.02 3.61
C THR A 93 -9.51 -13.94 4.07
N GLY A 94 -9.49 -15.18 3.60
CA GLY A 94 -10.04 -16.27 4.43
C GLY A 94 -9.23 -16.29 5.73
N SER A 95 -9.70 -16.90 6.81
CA SER A 95 -9.20 -16.87 8.20
C SER A 95 -7.66 -16.89 8.43
N GLY A 96 -6.90 -16.09 7.67
CA GLY A 96 -5.46 -15.89 7.73
C GLY A 96 -5.01 -14.90 6.67
N VAL A 97 -4.22 -13.92 7.08
CA VAL A 97 -3.66 -12.89 6.18
C VAL A 97 -2.90 -13.55 5.03
N GLY A 98 -3.36 -13.35 3.78
CA GLY A 98 -2.50 -13.50 2.61
C GLY A 98 -2.54 -14.80 1.83
N THR A 99 -3.59 -15.61 1.90
CA THR A 99 -3.68 -16.86 1.11
C THR A 99 -4.34 -16.72 -0.26
N GLY A 100 -4.92 -15.56 -0.58
CA GLY A 100 -5.54 -15.29 -1.87
C GLY A 100 -4.61 -14.60 -2.86
N LEU A 101 -4.75 -14.89 -4.16
CA LEU A 101 -4.10 -14.10 -5.20
C LEU A 101 -4.69 -12.68 -5.23
N PRO A 102 -3.85 -11.63 -5.38
CA PRO A 102 -4.33 -10.27 -5.51
C PRO A 102 -5.27 -10.12 -6.71
N ARG A 103 -6.44 -9.52 -6.50
CA ARG A 103 -7.40 -9.21 -7.57
C ARG A 103 -7.36 -7.71 -7.86
N GLY A 104 -6.81 -7.35 -9.01
CA GLY A 104 -6.78 -5.97 -9.48
C GLY A 104 -8.19 -5.45 -9.78
N GLY A 105 -8.37 -4.15 -9.62
CA GLY A 105 -9.63 -3.48 -9.91
C GLY A 105 -9.64 -2.02 -9.49
N THR A 106 -10.82 -1.45 -9.46
CA THR A 106 -11.06 -0.07 -9.03
C THR A 106 -11.86 -0.07 -7.73
N LEU A 107 -11.34 0.61 -6.73
CA LEU A 107 -12.00 0.86 -5.47
C LEU A 107 -12.75 2.19 -5.53
N TYR A 108 -13.99 2.16 -5.14
CA TYR A 108 -14.85 3.31 -4.94
C TYR A 108 -15.17 3.44 -3.46
N LEU A 109 -14.91 4.59 -2.88
CA LEU A 109 -15.37 4.96 -1.55
C LEU A 109 -16.58 5.86 -1.69
N SER A 110 -17.70 5.42 -1.20
CA SER A 110 -18.92 6.20 -1.18
C SER A 110 -19.37 6.58 0.23
N SER A 111 -20.46 7.33 0.30
CA SER A 111 -21.10 7.71 1.56
C SER A 111 -21.72 6.52 2.33
N ALA A 112 -21.84 5.33 1.71
CA ALA A 112 -22.48 4.16 2.29
C ALA A 112 -21.58 2.93 2.36
N ARG A 113 -20.60 2.81 1.45
CA ARG A 113 -19.83 1.58 1.29
C ARG A 113 -18.46 1.79 0.62
N ILE A 114 -17.63 0.78 0.76
CA ILE A 114 -16.49 0.52 -0.13
C ILE A 114 -16.98 -0.47 -1.18
N LEU A 115 -16.74 -0.16 -2.44
CA LEU A 115 -17.05 -1.03 -3.57
C LEU A 115 -15.77 -1.26 -4.38
N HIS A 116 -15.37 -2.50 -4.55
CA HIS A 116 -14.28 -2.89 -5.41
C HIS A 116 -14.83 -3.58 -6.66
N LEU A 117 -14.63 -2.95 -7.81
CA LEU A 117 -15.01 -3.47 -9.12
C LEU A 117 -13.77 -4.06 -9.80
N GLY A 118 -13.73 -5.36 -9.97
CA GLY A 118 -12.71 -6.14 -10.64
C GLY A 118 -13.32 -7.33 -11.36
N THR A 119 -12.61 -8.44 -11.45
CA THR A 119 -13.15 -9.71 -11.97
C THR A 119 -14.33 -10.22 -11.14
N GLN A 120 -14.37 -9.86 -9.87
CA GLN A 120 -15.49 -10.05 -8.96
C GLN A 120 -15.76 -8.73 -8.25
N THR A 121 -17.03 -8.46 -7.99
CA THR A 121 -17.44 -7.30 -7.20
C THR A 121 -17.37 -7.65 -5.72
N THR A 122 -16.69 -6.80 -4.94
CA THR A 122 -16.66 -6.90 -3.47
C THR A 122 -17.23 -5.62 -2.87
N GLU A 123 -18.16 -5.77 -1.94
CA GLU A 123 -18.81 -4.65 -1.24
C GLU A 123 -18.65 -4.80 0.26
N VAL A 124 -18.34 -3.68 0.93
CA VAL A 124 -18.31 -3.59 2.40
C VAL A 124 -19.01 -2.30 2.80
N ARG A 125 -20.09 -2.39 3.53
CA ARG A 125 -20.78 -1.20 4.07
C ARG A 125 -19.90 -0.52 5.10
N THR A 126 -19.92 0.81 5.13
CA THR A 126 -19.18 1.59 6.13
C THR A 126 -19.62 1.26 7.56
N SER A 127 -20.91 0.92 7.77
CA SER A 127 -21.46 0.44 9.04
C SER A 127 -20.87 -0.91 9.50
N ASP A 128 -20.42 -1.75 8.57
CA ASP A 128 -19.91 -3.09 8.88
C ASP A 128 -18.42 -3.09 9.23
N ILE A 129 -17.75 -1.95 9.08
CA ILE A 129 -16.34 -1.80 9.42
C ILE A 129 -16.19 -1.65 10.94
N ALA A 130 -15.48 -2.58 11.55
CA ALA A 130 -15.15 -2.55 12.98
C ALA A 130 -13.83 -1.82 13.23
N GLU A 131 -12.79 -2.13 12.44
CA GLU A 131 -11.43 -1.65 12.64
C GLU A 131 -10.70 -1.49 11.30
N MET A 132 -9.72 -0.56 11.27
CA MET A 132 -8.86 -0.32 10.11
C MET A 132 -7.42 -0.08 10.54
N ALA A 133 -6.48 -0.75 9.87
CA ALA A 133 -5.05 -0.56 10.09
C ALA A 133 -4.29 -0.41 8.77
N VAL A 134 -3.26 0.44 8.75
CA VAL A 134 -2.28 0.47 7.66
C VAL A 134 -1.14 -0.49 8.01
N VAL A 135 -0.84 -1.40 7.11
CA VAL A 135 0.22 -2.41 7.28
C VAL A 135 1.15 -2.42 6.07
N LEU A 136 2.42 -2.70 6.31
CA LEU A 136 3.47 -2.78 5.27
C LEU A 136 3.52 -1.55 4.34
N GLU A 137 3.11 -0.37 4.82
CA GLU A 137 3.20 0.92 4.10
C GLU A 137 2.46 0.96 2.74
N ARG A 138 1.67 -0.04 2.42
CA ARG A 138 0.94 -0.17 1.15
C ARG A 138 -0.39 -0.89 1.25
N LEU A 139 -0.69 -1.47 2.38
CA LEU A 139 -1.94 -2.19 2.61
C LEU A 139 -2.79 -1.45 3.63
N ILE A 140 -4.10 -1.44 3.40
CA ILE A 140 -5.08 -1.16 4.43
C ILE A 140 -5.80 -2.46 4.77
N LEU A 141 -5.74 -2.84 6.04
CA LEU A 141 -6.48 -3.97 6.58
C LEU A 141 -7.78 -3.46 7.18
N ILE A 142 -8.89 -4.05 6.76
CA ILE A 142 -10.23 -3.72 7.23
C ILE A 142 -10.80 -4.96 7.90
N ARG A 143 -11.08 -4.86 9.21
CA ARG A 143 -11.80 -5.86 9.94
C ARG A 143 -13.29 -5.53 9.94
N ARG A 144 -14.10 -6.48 9.53
CA ARG A 144 -15.56 -6.37 9.56
C ARG A 144 -16.14 -6.84 10.89
N ARG A 145 -17.35 -6.40 11.20
CA ARG A 145 -18.06 -6.79 12.44
C ARG A 145 -18.39 -8.27 12.51
N ASP A 146 -18.50 -8.95 11.36
CA ASP A 146 -18.69 -10.40 11.28
C ASP A 146 -17.40 -11.20 11.55
N GLY A 147 -16.29 -10.52 11.84
CA GLY A 147 -15.00 -11.11 12.12
C GLY A 147 -14.16 -11.45 10.88
N SER A 148 -14.67 -11.19 9.69
CA SER A 148 -13.89 -11.35 8.46
C SER A 148 -12.99 -10.14 8.20
N ASP A 149 -11.83 -10.39 7.59
CA ASP A 149 -10.84 -9.37 7.26
C ASP A 149 -10.72 -9.18 5.75
N LEU A 150 -10.43 -7.97 5.34
CA LEU A 150 -10.18 -7.57 3.96
C LEU A 150 -8.89 -6.77 3.90
N ALA A 151 -7.95 -7.14 3.06
CA ALA A 151 -6.75 -6.36 2.80
C ALA A 151 -6.83 -5.72 1.40
N ILE A 152 -6.51 -4.45 1.32
CA ILE A 152 -6.53 -3.67 0.08
C ILE A 152 -5.13 -3.09 -0.13
N GLU A 153 -4.49 -3.44 -1.23
CA GLU A 153 -3.25 -2.80 -1.65
C GLU A 153 -3.59 -1.50 -2.41
N VAL A 154 -2.99 -0.40 -1.99
CA VAL A 154 -3.24 0.94 -2.54
C VAL A 154 -2.02 1.85 -2.35
N ASP A 155 -1.83 2.80 -3.25
CA ASP A 155 -0.65 3.69 -3.21
C ASP A 155 -0.62 4.65 -2.01
N GLN A 156 -1.77 5.06 -1.51
CA GLN A 156 -1.92 6.01 -0.39
C GLN A 156 -2.83 5.44 0.70
N PRO A 157 -2.38 4.42 1.44
CA PRO A 157 -3.21 3.74 2.42
C PRO A 157 -3.58 4.62 3.62
N ARG A 158 -2.72 5.57 4.03
CA ARG A 158 -3.02 6.50 5.13
C ARG A 158 -4.09 7.50 4.74
N LEU A 159 -3.99 8.06 3.52
CA LEU A 159 -5.02 8.94 2.99
C LEU A 159 -6.36 8.20 2.87
N LEU A 160 -6.36 6.99 2.31
CA LEU A 160 -7.59 6.18 2.20
C LEU A 160 -8.19 5.90 3.59
N ARG A 161 -7.37 5.59 4.58
CA ARG A 161 -7.84 5.39 5.97
C ARG A 161 -8.53 6.64 6.52
N VAL A 162 -7.99 7.83 6.26
CA VAL A 162 -8.61 9.10 6.70
C VAL A 162 -9.94 9.31 5.99
N GLN A 163 -10.02 9.07 4.69
CA GLN A 163 -11.25 9.17 3.91
C GLN A 163 -12.32 8.21 4.43
N LEU A 164 -11.96 6.96 4.68
CA LEU A 164 -12.85 5.95 5.26
C LEU A 164 -13.35 6.33 6.65
N ALA A 165 -12.47 6.78 7.53
CA ALA A 165 -12.84 7.21 8.88
C ALA A 165 -13.83 8.39 8.82
N SER A 166 -13.65 9.32 7.90
CA SER A 166 -14.55 10.46 7.69
C SER A 166 -15.90 10.02 7.14
N ALA A 167 -15.94 9.07 6.19
CA ALA A 167 -17.19 8.52 5.66
C ALA A 167 -17.99 7.79 6.75
N ILE A 168 -17.33 6.97 7.58
CA ILE A 168 -17.94 6.27 8.71
C ILE A 168 -18.49 7.27 9.74
N ALA A 169 -17.74 8.33 10.05
CA ALA A 169 -18.19 9.36 10.99
C ALA A 169 -19.43 10.09 10.46
N ALA A 170 -19.43 10.45 9.18
CA ALA A 170 -20.58 11.11 8.54
C ALA A 170 -21.82 10.20 8.49
N GLU A 171 -21.66 8.90 8.25
CA GLU A 171 -22.77 7.94 8.30
C GLU A 171 -23.37 7.83 9.71
N ARG A 172 -22.50 7.69 10.72
CA ARG A 172 -22.94 7.63 12.12
C ARG A 172 -23.69 8.90 12.57
N ALA A 173 -23.22 10.06 12.15
CA ALA A 173 -23.89 11.34 12.44
C ALA A 173 -25.30 11.39 11.83
N ARG A 174 -25.47 10.90 10.60
CA ARG A 174 -26.77 10.82 9.92
C ARG A 174 -27.73 9.83 10.61
N ALA A 175 -27.22 8.66 11.01
CA ALA A 175 -28.03 7.64 11.71
C ALA A 175 -28.46 8.08 13.12
N GLY A 176 -27.68 8.94 13.79
CA GLY A 176 -28.04 9.45 15.12
C GLY A 176 -29.04 10.63 15.11
N THR A 177 -29.38 11.17 13.93
CA THR A 177 -30.29 12.32 13.78
C THR A 177 -31.70 11.87 13.33
N SER A 178 -31.91 10.57 13.06
CA SER A 178 -33.19 9.95 12.66
C SER A 178 -33.87 9.31 13.84
#